data_7448b86a66d7d7e3818a82691d146cf1
#
_entry.id   7448b86a66d7d7e3818a82691d146cf1
#
_cell.length_a   1.000
_cell.length_b   1.000
_cell.length_c   1.000
_cell.angle_alpha   90.00
_cell.angle_beta   90.00
_cell.angle_gamma   90.00
#
_symmetry.space_group_name_H-M   'P 1'
#
loop_
_entity.id
_entity.type
_entity.pdbx_description
1 polymer ?
#
loop_
_entity_poly.entity_id
_entity_poly.type
_entity_poly.pdbx_seq_one_letter_code
_entity_poly.pdbx_strand_id
1 'polypeptide(L)'
;MILNVLKNTVLLCFIILISCGSDSKKLETRDDKNIIVGANQIDTYLPLLDGKRVGIVANQTSVVFKNDKNYTHLVDSLVSLKVDIKKVFSPEHGFRGTADAGEVVKDSVDTKTNLPILSLH
;
A
#
# COMPACT_ATOMS: atom_id res chain seq x y z
N MET A 1 55.29 0.00 -45.05
CA MET A 1 53.92 -0.58 -44.94
C MET A 1 53.50 -0.88 -43.51
N ILE A 2 54.33 -1.46 -42.68
CA ILE A 2 54.03 -1.82 -41.29
C ILE A 2 53.72 -0.58 -40.40
N LEU A 3 54.44 0.54 -40.59
CA LEU A 3 54.26 1.75 -39.77
C LEU A 3 52.91 2.42 -39.97
N ASN A 4 52.32 2.34 -41.16
CA ASN A 4 50.98 2.90 -41.43
C ASN A 4 49.85 2.03 -40.85
N VAL A 5 50.04 0.72 -40.80
CA VAL A 5 49.08 -0.19 -40.17
C VAL A 5 49.07 0.05 -38.67
N LEU A 6 50.23 0.22 -38.03
CA LEU A 6 50.33 0.50 -36.60
C LEU A 6 49.67 1.83 -36.23
N LYS A 7 49.87 2.89 -37.01
CA LYS A 7 49.21 4.20 -36.80
C LYS A 7 47.68 4.12 -36.88
N ASN A 8 47.17 3.40 -37.86
CA ASN A 8 45.73 3.26 -38.04
C ASN A 8 45.09 2.40 -36.95
N THR A 9 45.79 1.36 -36.49
CA THR A 9 45.31 0.51 -35.38
C THR A 9 45.27 1.26 -34.06
N VAL A 10 46.28 2.07 -33.75
CA VAL A 10 46.31 2.91 -32.53
C VAL A 10 45.22 3.97 -32.56
N LEU A 11 44.98 4.60 -33.72
CA LEU A 11 43.92 5.58 -33.90
C LEU A 11 42.55 4.94 -33.71
N LEU A 12 42.30 3.74 -34.24
CA LEU A 12 41.06 3.00 -34.10
C LEU A 12 40.81 2.61 -32.63
N CYS A 13 41.82 2.17 -31.89
CA CYS A 13 41.71 1.87 -30.46
C CYS A 13 41.39 3.11 -29.63
N PHE A 14 41.90 4.29 -30.00
CA PHE A 14 41.61 5.53 -29.28
C PHE A 14 40.15 5.99 -29.49
N ILE A 15 39.57 5.77 -30.66
CA ILE A 15 38.18 6.13 -30.96
C ILE A 15 37.20 5.23 -30.16
N ILE A 16 37.54 3.96 -29.94
CA ILE A 16 36.71 3.02 -29.16
C ILE A 16 36.67 3.39 -27.66
N LEU A 17 37.74 4.01 -27.12
CA LEU A 17 37.81 4.41 -25.71
C LEU A 17 37.00 5.68 -25.39
N ILE A 18 36.57 6.46 -26.37
CA ILE A 18 35.80 7.69 -26.19
C ILE A 18 34.28 7.41 -26.23
N SER A 19 33.86 6.21 -26.67
CA SER A 19 32.44 5.84 -26.84
C SER A 19 31.77 5.31 -25.59
N CYS A 20 32.37 5.32 -24.41
CA CYS A 20 31.72 5.02 -23.13
C CYS A 20 31.49 6.29 -22.33
N GLY A 21 30.74 7.23 -22.93
CA GLY A 21 30.01 8.25 -22.18
C GLY A 21 28.75 7.63 -21.63
N SER A 22 28.82 7.04 -20.45
CA SER A 22 27.61 6.74 -19.67
C SER A 22 26.96 8.05 -19.31
N ASP A 23 25.96 8.47 -20.07
CA ASP A 23 24.93 9.35 -19.55
C ASP A 23 24.29 8.61 -18.37
N SER A 24 24.85 8.82 -17.20
CA SER A 24 24.12 8.61 -15.95
C SER A 24 22.94 9.55 -16.01
N LYS A 25 21.81 9.08 -16.60
CA LYS A 25 20.52 9.67 -16.30
C LYS A 25 20.45 9.72 -14.78
N LYS A 26 20.72 10.91 -14.22
CA LYS A 26 20.39 11.23 -12.85
C LYS A 26 18.93 10.79 -12.72
N LEU A 27 18.70 9.66 -12.04
CA LEU A 27 17.35 9.32 -11.61
C LEU A 27 16.86 10.59 -10.93
N GLU A 28 15.91 11.27 -11.57
CA GLU A 28 15.14 12.28 -10.88
C GLU A 28 14.66 11.59 -9.61
N THR A 29 15.16 12.04 -8.48
CA THR A 29 14.62 11.65 -7.19
C THR A 29 13.13 11.91 -7.34
N ARG A 30 12.34 10.83 -7.45
CA ARG A 30 10.90 10.94 -7.31
C ARG A 30 10.71 11.79 -6.08
N ASP A 31 10.12 12.95 -6.31
CA ASP A 31 9.60 13.78 -5.23
C ASP A 31 8.79 12.79 -4.38
N ASP A 32 9.32 12.42 -3.22
CA ASP A 32 8.64 11.54 -2.28
C ASP A 32 7.44 12.32 -1.73
N LYS A 33 6.46 12.54 -2.60
CA LYS A 33 5.12 12.93 -2.17
C LYS A 33 4.67 11.78 -1.28
N ASN A 34 4.75 11.99 0.00
CA ASN A 34 4.29 11.06 1.02
C ASN A 34 2.90 10.58 0.61
N ILE A 35 2.80 9.33 0.14
CA ILE A 35 1.53 8.75 -0.26
C ILE A 35 0.71 8.58 1.02
N ILE A 36 -0.32 9.39 1.16
CA ILE A 36 -1.29 9.25 2.24
C ILE A 36 -2.36 8.28 1.78
N VAL A 37 -2.41 7.11 2.40
CA VAL A 37 -3.46 6.11 2.10
C VAL A 37 -4.84 6.65 2.46
N GLY A 38 -5.87 6.26 1.70
CA GLY A 38 -7.24 6.78 1.89
C GLY A 38 -7.77 6.58 3.31
N ALA A 39 -7.47 5.46 3.97
CA ALA A 39 -7.86 5.21 5.35
C ALA A 39 -7.33 6.26 6.34
N ASN A 40 -6.19 6.89 6.07
CA ASN A 40 -5.61 7.95 6.89
C ASN A 40 -6.22 9.33 6.65
N GLN A 41 -7.05 9.49 5.63
CA GLN A 41 -7.70 10.77 5.31
C GLN A 41 -9.04 10.92 6.04
N ILE A 42 -9.07 10.60 7.33
CA ILE A 42 -10.29 10.57 8.16
C ILE A 42 -11.04 11.90 8.09
N ASP A 43 -10.35 13.02 8.21
CA ASP A 43 -10.96 14.35 8.19
C ASP A 43 -11.69 14.64 6.86
N THR A 44 -11.27 14.00 5.78
CA THR A 44 -11.89 14.16 4.45
C THR A 44 -13.19 13.38 4.33
N TYR A 45 -13.24 12.12 4.81
CA TYR A 45 -14.41 11.28 4.60
C TYR A 45 -15.33 11.17 5.81
N LEU A 46 -14.88 11.46 7.02
CA LEU A 46 -15.71 11.38 8.22
C LEU A 46 -17.00 12.22 8.14
N PRO A 47 -16.97 13.47 7.62
CA PRO A 47 -18.20 14.25 7.43
C PRO A 47 -19.21 13.63 6.48
N LEU A 48 -18.73 12.80 5.53
CA LEU A 48 -19.60 12.09 4.58
C LEU A 48 -20.37 10.93 5.25
N LEU A 49 -19.90 10.46 6.40
CA LEU A 49 -20.48 9.37 7.18
C LEU A 49 -21.47 9.87 8.26
N ASP A 50 -21.53 11.18 8.49
CA ASP A 50 -22.40 11.75 9.51
C ASP A 50 -23.87 11.43 9.24
N GLY A 51 -24.57 10.96 10.26
CA GLY A 51 -25.96 10.53 10.18
C GLY A 51 -26.21 9.31 9.27
N LYS A 52 -25.17 8.66 8.76
CA LYS A 52 -25.31 7.48 7.89
C LYS A 52 -25.22 6.18 8.69
N ARG A 53 -25.97 5.18 8.23
CA ARG A 53 -25.81 3.78 8.66
C ARG A 53 -24.79 3.12 7.76
N VAL A 54 -23.65 2.73 8.31
CA VAL A 54 -22.48 2.32 7.53
C VAL A 54 -22.29 0.80 7.58
N GLY A 55 -22.06 0.18 6.43
CA GLY A 55 -21.49 -1.16 6.30
C GLY A 55 -20.06 -1.02 5.79
N ILE A 56 -19.14 -1.82 6.33
CA ILE A 56 -17.72 -1.74 5.99
C ILE A 56 -17.23 -3.09 5.46
N VAL A 57 -16.56 -3.10 4.32
CA VAL A 57 -15.75 -4.24 3.89
C VAL A 57 -14.35 -4.06 4.47
N ALA A 58 -13.92 -4.98 5.34
CA ALA A 58 -12.65 -4.87 6.04
C ALA A 58 -12.05 -6.23 6.43
N ASN A 59 -10.73 -6.29 6.47
CA ASN A 59 -9.96 -7.41 6.99
C ASN A 59 -8.83 -6.89 7.91
N GLN A 60 -7.92 -7.75 8.35
CA GLN A 60 -6.81 -7.40 9.26
C GLN A 60 -5.87 -6.30 8.73
N THR A 61 -5.83 -6.09 7.41
CA THR A 61 -4.97 -5.06 6.80
C THR A 61 -5.66 -3.71 6.64
N SER A 62 -6.94 -3.60 7.01
CA SER A 62 -7.68 -2.34 7.01
C SER A 62 -7.28 -1.49 8.21
N VAL A 63 -6.21 -0.70 8.07
CA VAL A 63 -5.58 0.02 9.17
C VAL A 63 -5.45 1.52 8.89
N VAL A 64 -5.40 2.29 9.97
CA VAL A 64 -5.07 3.72 10.00
C VAL A 64 -3.73 3.86 10.70
N PHE A 65 -2.74 4.36 10.01
CA PHE A 65 -1.39 4.57 10.55
C PHE A 65 -1.35 5.82 11.44
N LYS A 66 -0.78 5.69 12.63
CA LYS A 66 -0.49 6.81 13.53
C LYS A 66 0.92 7.35 13.28
N ASN A 67 1.83 6.47 12.92
CA ASN A 67 3.20 6.72 12.49
C ASN A 67 3.72 5.45 11.80
N ASP A 68 4.98 5.43 11.36
CA ASP A 68 5.58 4.33 10.60
C ASP A 68 5.52 2.95 11.29
N LYS A 69 5.32 2.92 12.62
CA LYS A 69 5.35 1.68 13.42
C LYS A 69 4.03 1.34 14.09
N ASN A 70 3.14 2.32 14.24
CA ASN A 70 1.91 2.17 15.01
C ASN A 70 0.69 2.43 14.14
N TYR A 71 -0.27 1.56 14.25
CA TYR A 71 -1.55 1.68 13.56
C TYR A 71 -2.72 1.26 14.46
N THR A 72 -3.91 1.63 14.06
CA THR A 72 -5.18 1.16 14.65
C THR A 72 -6.02 0.57 13.52
N HIS A 73 -6.75 -0.49 13.79
CA HIS A 73 -7.68 -1.04 12.80
C HIS A 73 -8.73 0.03 12.43
N LEU A 74 -9.03 0.17 11.14
CA LEU A 74 -9.96 1.20 10.62
C LEU A 74 -11.32 1.17 11.33
N VAL A 75 -11.91 -0.02 11.49
CA VAL A 75 -13.22 -0.17 12.16
C VAL A 75 -13.15 0.30 13.62
N ASP A 76 -12.08 -0.04 14.34
CA ASP A 76 -11.89 0.43 15.72
C ASP A 76 -11.78 1.96 15.80
N SER A 77 -11.08 2.57 14.83
CA SER A 77 -10.98 4.03 14.73
C SER A 77 -12.33 4.67 14.49
N LEU A 78 -13.13 4.14 13.53
CA LEU A 78 -14.44 4.69 13.20
C LEU A 78 -15.46 4.50 14.33
N VAL A 79 -15.42 3.36 15.04
CA VAL A 79 -16.24 3.14 16.23
C VAL A 79 -15.89 4.16 17.33
N SER A 80 -14.61 4.43 17.55
CA SER A 80 -14.18 5.45 18.53
C SER A 80 -14.64 6.86 18.15
N LEU A 81 -14.77 7.13 16.87
CA LEU A 81 -15.29 8.38 16.31
C LEU A 81 -16.82 8.43 16.23
N LYS A 82 -17.52 7.44 16.80
CA LYS A 82 -18.99 7.36 16.87
C LYS A 82 -19.70 7.22 15.52
N VAL A 83 -19.03 6.69 14.50
CA VAL A 83 -19.67 6.34 13.23
C VAL A 83 -20.67 5.19 13.48
N ASP A 84 -21.88 5.31 12.95
CA ASP A 84 -22.95 4.30 13.10
C ASP A 84 -22.72 3.10 12.18
N ILE A 85 -21.75 2.26 12.56
CA ILE A 85 -21.43 1.03 11.84
C ILE A 85 -22.43 -0.05 12.20
N LYS A 86 -23.13 -0.58 11.22
CA LYS A 86 -24.15 -1.63 11.41
C LYS A 86 -23.61 -3.04 11.27
N LYS A 87 -22.62 -3.23 10.41
CA LYS A 87 -21.98 -4.54 10.18
C LYS A 87 -20.65 -4.40 9.45
N VAL A 88 -19.83 -5.43 9.56
CA VAL A 88 -18.60 -5.60 8.80
C VAL A 88 -18.79 -6.77 7.83
N PHE A 89 -18.37 -6.60 6.59
CA PHE A 89 -18.24 -7.65 5.59
C PHE A 89 -16.79 -8.08 5.52
N SER A 90 -16.52 -9.35 5.82
CA SER A 90 -15.17 -9.88 5.91
C SER A 90 -14.84 -10.74 4.70
N PRO A 91 -13.83 -10.37 3.90
CA PRO A 91 -13.30 -11.23 2.84
C PRO A 91 -12.48 -12.40 3.43
N GLU A 92 -11.82 -13.14 2.55
CA GLU A 92 -10.91 -14.23 2.89
C GLU A 92 -9.94 -13.87 4.04
N HIS A 93 -9.52 -14.83 4.82
CA HIS A 93 -8.74 -14.70 6.07
C HIS A 93 -9.47 -14.08 7.27
N GLY A 94 -10.71 -13.67 7.10
CA GLY A 94 -11.54 -13.15 8.19
C GLY A 94 -11.23 -11.70 8.59
N PHE A 95 -12.09 -11.14 9.42
CA PHE A 95 -12.02 -9.72 9.80
C PHE A 95 -10.75 -9.36 10.60
N ARG A 96 -10.32 -10.24 11.49
CA ARG A 96 -9.11 -10.03 12.32
C ARG A 96 -7.90 -10.86 11.86
N GLY A 97 -8.01 -11.55 10.72
CA GLY A 97 -6.91 -12.35 10.16
C GLY A 97 -6.63 -13.62 10.97
N THR A 98 -7.66 -14.27 11.48
CA THR A 98 -7.55 -15.48 12.29
C THR A 98 -7.77 -16.77 11.51
N ALA A 99 -8.24 -16.69 10.26
CA ALA A 99 -8.47 -17.82 9.40
C ALA A 99 -7.28 -18.04 8.45
N ASP A 100 -6.91 -19.30 8.26
CA ASP A 100 -5.88 -19.71 7.32
C ASP A 100 -6.36 -19.60 5.86
N ALA A 101 -5.42 -19.65 4.91
CA ALA A 101 -5.75 -19.62 3.49
C ALA A 101 -6.62 -20.84 3.12
N GLY A 102 -7.77 -20.56 2.47
CA GLY A 102 -8.75 -21.59 2.09
C GLY A 102 -9.64 -22.08 3.22
N GLU A 103 -9.50 -21.59 4.43
CA GLU A 103 -10.41 -21.88 5.53
C GLU A 103 -11.75 -21.15 5.34
N VAL A 104 -12.85 -21.87 5.60
CA VAL A 104 -14.21 -21.29 5.51
C VAL A 104 -14.44 -20.30 6.66
N VAL A 105 -14.54 -19.04 6.34
CA VAL A 105 -14.89 -17.98 7.31
C VAL A 105 -16.41 -17.94 7.48
N LYS A 106 -16.89 -18.09 8.72
CA LYS A 106 -18.32 -18.03 9.07
C LYS A 106 -18.71 -16.66 9.58
N ASP A 107 -20.00 -16.35 9.47
CA ASP A 107 -20.59 -15.21 10.14
C ASP A 107 -20.33 -15.27 11.65
N SER A 108 -20.04 -14.13 12.25
CA SER A 108 -19.66 -14.04 13.67
C SER A 108 -19.94 -12.65 14.24
N VAL A 109 -19.51 -12.42 15.47
CA VAL A 109 -19.54 -11.11 16.12
C VAL A 109 -18.13 -10.77 16.57
N ASP A 110 -17.65 -9.57 16.24
CA ASP A 110 -16.34 -9.09 16.69
C ASP A 110 -16.36 -8.86 18.20
N THR A 111 -15.50 -9.54 18.92
CA THR A 111 -15.43 -9.47 20.38
C THR A 111 -15.00 -8.10 20.93
N LYS A 112 -14.32 -7.30 20.12
CA LYS A 112 -13.80 -6.00 20.51
C LYS A 112 -14.81 -4.87 20.33
N THR A 113 -15.54 -4.89 19.22
CA THR A 113 -16.50 -3.82 18.87
C THR A 113 -17.95 -4.23 19.01
N ASN A 114 -18.21 -5.52 19.23
CA ASN A 114 -19.55 -6.14 19.26
C ASN A 114 -20.33 -5.97 17.95
N LEU A 115 -19.65 -5.74 16.84
CA LEU A 115 -20.26 -5.59 15.52
C LEU A 115 -20.51 -6.96 14.87
N PRO A 116 -21.67 -7.14 14.18
CA PRO A 116 -21.89 -8.32 13.35
C PRO A 116 -20.89 -8.37 12.19
N ILE A 117 -20.29 -9.54 11.99
CA ILE A 117 -19.40 -9.84 10.87
C ILE A 117 -20.10 -10.81 9.95
N LEU A 118 -20.25 -10.43 8.68
CA LEU A 118 -20.72 -11.31 7.62
C LEU A 118 -19.56 -11.72 6.73
N SER A 119 -19.43 -13.02 6.53
CA SER A 119 -18.44 -13.58 5.62
C SER A 119 -18.84 -13.30 4.17
N LEU A 120 -17.83 -12.95 3.36
CA LEU A 120 -17.94 -12.86 1.90
C LEU A 120 -17.27 -14.05 1.19
N HIS A 121 -16.87 -15.07 1.94
CA HIS A 121 -16.15 -16.23 1.44
C HIS A 121 -16.99 -17.50 1.51
#